data_90bb0fb980d9b77ab74ec0357babab32
#
_entry.id   90bb0fb980d9b77ab74ec0357babab32
#
_cell.length_a   1.000
_cell.length_b   1.000
_cell.length_c   1.000
_cell.angle_alpha   90.00
_cell.angle_beta   90.00
_cell.angle_gamma   90.00
#
_symmetry.space_group_name_H-M   'P 1'
#
loop_
_entity.id
_entity.type
_entity.pdbx_description
1 polymer ?
#
loop_
_entity_poly.entity_id
_entity_poly.type
_entity_poly.pdbx_seq_one_letter_code
_entity_poly.pdbx_strand_id
1 'polypeptide(L)'
;MIENLLMGFKISLSFNNLVVCFIGCVLGQIIGVLQGLGPTATIAMLLTLTYKLDVTSAIIMLSGIYYGAQYGGTITSVLFKIPGESSTVITVIDGYQMALQGNAGRALGIAAFGSFIGGTLCTIALSLLAPPFSKFALMFGPPEYAALMISGLSLVIYLGSGSTSKAILMGISGLALGTIGMDTVSGVERFTFGSQSLIEGVNTPVLAMGLFGIAEILYMAESVEARSSRDLVKCPSKLRELLPDWKDWKASIKPILRGTLLGFPLGILPGGGAIIASFASYAAEKKCSRHPEKFGKGAIEGVAGPETANNAAVSGCFIPLLTLGIPSNVVMALLIGAFMLHGVVPGPFIIEKHSDIFWGIITSMYIGNVILLILNIPLIRVFVKIMEVPFTLLSPLIVLICVIGAYSLNNNPVDVVLMIVFGGIGYLMRKFDYEPAPLMLAFILGPMLEKAIRQGLIISAGSPLIFFTRPISLTLIGVTLLMMITPIMLRLFKKERVISTLEKIKKAA
;
A
#
# COMPACT_ATOMS: atom_id res chain seq x y z
N MET A 1 -28.75 -0.25 4.24
CA MET A 1 -27.43 -0.90 4.34
C MET A 1 -27.47 -2.35 3.87
N ILE A 2 -28.35 -3.19 4.42
CA ILE A 2 -28.47 -4.62 4.01
C ILE A 2 -28.81 -4.74 2.52
N GLU A 3 -29.75 -3.98 2.02
CA GLU A 3 -30.12 -3.94 0.60
C GLU A 3 -28.92 -3.58 -0.30
N ASN A 4 -28.13 -2.60 0.12
CA ASN A 4 -26.94 -2.17 -0.63
C ASN A 4 -25.85 -3.25 -0.62
N LEU A 5 -25.65 -3.94 0.50
CA LEU A 5 -24.76 -5.10 0.56
C LEU A 5 -25.24 -6.24 -0.33
N LEU A 6 -26.54 -6.54 -0.35
CA LEU A 6 -27.12 -7.55 -1.23
C LEU A 6 -26.94 -7.16 -2.71
N MET A 7 -27.15 -5.89 -3.04
CA MET A 7 -26.85 -5.37 -4.37
C MET A 7 -25.37 -5.54 -4.73
N GLY A 8 -24.46 -5.18 -3.82
CA GLY A 8 -23.02 -5.36 -4.01
C GLY A 8 -22.63 -6.84 -4.22
N PHE A 9 -23.19 -7.75 -3.43
CA PHE A 9 -22.96 -9.19 -3.65
C PHE A 9 -23.51 -9.70 -4.97
N LYS A 10 -24.67 -9.21 -5.42
CA LYS A 10 -25.22 -9.54 -6.74
C LYS A 10 -24.27 -9.09 -7.86
N ILE A 11 -23.64 -7.93 -7.72
CA ILE A 11 -22.67 -7.39 -8.67
C ILE A 11 -21.36 -8.20 -8.62
N SER A 12 -20.78 -8.38 -7.46
CA SER A 12 -19.47 -9.05 -7.33
C SER A 12 -19.51 -10.56 -7.58
N LEU A 13 -20.67 -11.21 -7.40
CA LEU A 13 -20.89 -12.62 -7.76
C LEU A 13 -21.31 -12.81 -9.22
N SER A 14 -21.49 -11.74 -10.01
CA SER A 14 -21.68 -11.90 -11.46
C SER A 14 -20.49 -12.63 -12.06
N PHE A 15 -20.71 -13.43 -13.09
CA PHE A 15 -19.66 -14.28 -13.68
C PHE A 15 -18.41 -13.46 -14.04
N ASN A 16 -18.57 -12.32 -14.71
CA ASN A 16 -17.45 -11.46 -15.10
C ASN A 16 -16.67 -10.96 -13.89
N ASN A 17 -17.35 -10.42 -12.87
CA ASN A 17 -16.70 -9.88 -11.68
C ASN A 17 -16.04 -10.97 -10.82
N LEU A 18 -16.64 -12.15 -10.77
CA LEU A 18 -16.03 -13.30 -10.10
C LEU A 18 -14.74 -13.75 -10.80
N VAL A 19 -14.76 -13.82 -12.14
CA VAL A 19 -13.58 -14.18 -12.92
C VAL A 19 -12.47 -13.15 -12.78
N VAL A 20 -12.76 -11.85 -12.89
CA VAL A 20 -11.73 -10.81 -12.75
C VAL A 20 -11.22 -10.70 -11.31
N CYS A 21 -12.06 -10.95 -10.30
CA CYS A 21 -11.65 -11.05 -8.90
C CYS A 21 -10.67 -12.22 -8.71
N PHE A 22 -11.00 -13.39 -9.25
CA PHE A 22 -10.13 -14.57 -9.22
C PHE A 22 -8.80 -14.31 -9.92
N ILE A 23 -8.82 -13.74 -11.13
CA ILE A 23 -7.61 -13.38 -11.88
C ILE A 23 -6.77 -12.38 -11.06
N GLY A 24 -7.38 -11.34 -10.50
CA GLY A 24 -6.70 -10.37 -9.65
C GLY A 24 -6.02 -11.01 -8.45
N CYS A 25 -6.73 -11.88 -7.72
CA CYS A 25 -6.19 -12.62 -6.58
C CYS A 25 -5.01 -13.52 -6.98
N VAL A 26 -5.13 -14.27 -8.08
CA VAL A 26 -4.07 -15.16 -8.59
C VAL A 26 -2.85 -14.35 -9.01
N LEU A 27 -3.04 -13.28 -9.79
CA LEU A 27 -1.94 -12.40 -10.22
C LEU A 27 -1.27 -11.75 -9.01
N GLY A 28 -2.05 -11.23 -8.06
CA GLY A 28 -1.52 -10.67 -6.82
C GLY A 28 -0.68 -11.70 -6.06
N GLN A 29 -1.19 -12.90 -5.88
CA GLN A 29 -0.48 -13.99 -5.22
C GLN A 29 0.83 -14.34 -5.93
N ILE A 30 0.82 -14.46 -7.27
CA ILE A 30 2.03 -14.71 -8.07
C ILE A 30 3.06 -13.61 -7.85
N ILE A 31 2.62 -12.36 -7.93
CA ILE A 31 3.52 -11.20 -7.78
C ILE A 31 4.05 -11.08 -6.35
N GLY A 32 3.24 -11.38 -5.34
CA GLY A 32 3.70 -11.43 -3.94
C GLY A 32 4.77 -12.49 -3.71
N VAL A 33 4.68 -13.61 -4.44
CA VAL A 33 5.71 -14.68 -4.42
C VAL A 33 6.94 -14.27 -5.23
N LEU A 34 6.79 -13.51 -6.32
CA LEU A 34 7.89 -13.01 -7.14
C LEU A 34 8.53 -11.78 -6.47
N GLN A 35 9.65 -12.02 -5.82
CA GLN A 35 10.38 -10.99 -5.07
C GLN A 35 10.72 -9.78 -5.93
N GLY A 36 10.46 -8.59 -5.40
CA GLY A 36 10.87 -7.31 -5.99
C GLY A 36 9.82 -6.62 -6.86
N LEU A 37 8.85 -7.34 -7.42
CA LEU A 37 7.85 -6.70 -8.30
C LEU A 37 6.76 -5.92 -7.55
N GLY A 38 6.34 -6.39 -6.39
CA GLY A 38 5.32 -5.75 -5.57
C GLY A 38 3.98 -5.41 -6.24
N PRO A 39 2.93 -5.11 -5.47
CA PRO A 39 1.61 -4.80 -6.03
C PRO A 39 1.58 -3.47 -6.81
N THR A 40 2.41 -2.50 -6.43
CA THR A 40 2.45 -1.17 -7.07
C THR A 40 2.83 -1.27 -8.54
N ALA A 41 3.95 -1.94 -8.85
CA ALA A 41 4.41 -2.13 -10.22
C ALA A 41 3.37 -2.90 -11.05
N THR A 42 2.81 -3.95 -10.47
CA THR A 42 1.84 -4.82 -11.15
C THR A 42 0.54 -4.08 -11.46
N ILE A 43 0.02 -3.32 -10.50
CA ILE A 43 -1.19 -2.53 -10.72
C ILE A 43 -0.93 -1.47 -11.79
N ALA A 44 0.22 -0.78 -11.75
CA ALA A 44 0.58 0.20 -12.76
C ALA A 44 0.64 -0.41 -14.17
N MET A 45 1.25 -1.59 -14.31
CA MET A 45 1.33 -2.31 -15.59
C MET A 45 -0.04 -2.77 -16.10
N LEU A 46 -0.86 -3.33 -15.21
CA LEU A 46 -2.14 -3.91 -15.58
C LEU A 46 -3.28 -2.89 -15.67
N LEU A 47 -3.08 -1.69 -15.13
CA LEU A 47 -4.06 -0.61 -15.17
C LEU A 47 -4.50 -0.32 -16.61
N THR A 48 -3.56 -0.30 -17.55
CA THR A 48 -3.85 -0.07 -18.97
C THR A 48 -4.67 -1.19 -19.61
N LEU A 49 -4.46 -2.44 -19.17
CA LEU A 49 -5.25 -3.58 -19.64
C LEU A 49 -6.68 -3.53 -19.13
N THR A 50 -6.92 -2.88 -17.99
CA THR A 50 -8.27 -2.72 -17.43
C THR A 50 -9.14 -1.74 -18.20
N TYR A 51 -8.59 -0.93 -19.10
CA TYR A 51 -9.35 0.05 -19.87
C TYR A 51 -10.54 -0.53 -20.67
N LYS A 52 -10.41 -1.80 -21.08
CA LYS A 52 -11.49 -2.52 -21.79
C LYS A 52 -12.55 -3.12 -20.87
N LEU A 53 -12.32 -3.12 -19.56
CA LEU A 53 -13.26 -3.60 -18.56
C LEU A 53 -14.21 -2.48 -18.15
N ASP A 54 -15.36 -2.83 -17.61
CA ASP A 54 -16.17 -1.85 -16.88
C ASP A 54 -15.46 -1.43 -15.58
N VAL A 55 -15.84 -0.25 -15.04
CA VAL A 55 -15.17 0.35 -13.87
C VAL A 55 -15.12 -0.62 -12.69
N THR A 56 -16.25 -1.27 -12.40
CA THR A 56 -16.38 -2.16 -11.24
C THR A 56 -15.44 -3.36 -11.39
N SER A 57 -15.46 -4.01 -12.54
CA SER A 57 -14.57 -5.14 -12.87
C SER A 57 -13.10 -4.74 -12.81
N ALA A 58 -12.75 -3.57 -13.36
CA ALA A 58 -11.39 -3.04 -13.33
C ALA A 58 -10.88 -2.86 -11.89
N ILE A 59 -11.64 -2.18 -11.05
CA ILE A 59 -11.24 -1.92 -9.66
C ILE A 59 -11.25 -3.22 -8.82
N ILE A 60 -12.20 -4.13 -9.04
CA ILE A 60 -12.21 -5.45 -8.40
C ILE A 60 -10.92 -6.21 -8.71
N MET A 61 -10.49 -6.25 -9.98
CA MET A 61 -9.27 -6.94 -10.38
C MET A 61 -8.02 -6.31 -9.74
N LEU A 62 -7.89 -4.99 -9.83
CA LEU A 62 -6.74 -4.27 -9.28
C LEU A 62 -6.68 -4.37 -7.75
N SER A 63 -7.83 -4.33 -7.09
CA SER A 63 -7.93 -4.57 -5.63
C SER A 63 -7.51 -6.00 -5.29
N GLY A 64 -7.95 -6.99 -6.08
CA GLY A 64 -7.54 -8.39 -5.96
C GLY A 64 -6.04 -8.59 -6.03
N ILE A 65 -5.36 -7.85 -6.91
CA ILE A 65 -3.89 -7.85 -6.99
C ILE A 65 -3.29 -7.33 -5.70
N TYR A 66 -3.84 -6.27 -5.13
CA TYR A 66 -3.29 -5.66 -3.91
C TYR A 66 -3.34 -6.61 -2.72
N TYR A 67 -4.52 -7.13 -2.37
CA TYR A 67 -4.60 -8.04 -1.22
C TYR A 67 -4.02 -9.43 -1.53
N GLY A 68 -4.02 -9.86 -2.79
CA GLY A 68 -3.34 -11.10 -3.21
C GLY A 68 -1.83 -11.06 -2.99
N ALA A 69 -1.19 -9.92 -3.26
CA ALA A 69 0.24 -9.74 -3.06
C ALA A 69 0.65 -9.86 -1.58
N GLN A 70 -0.20 -9.42 -0.65
CA GLN A 70 0.06 -9.56 0.78
C GLN A 70 0.18 -11.05 1.17
N TYR A 71 -0.77 -11.87 0.72
CA TYR A 71 -0.74 -13.31 0.96
C TYR A 71 0.45 -14.01 0.30
N GLY A 72 0.76 -13.65 -0.96
CA GLY A 72 1.90 -14.22 -1.70
C GLY A 72 3.23 -13.92 -1.03
N GLY A 73 3.41 -12.69 -0.54
CA GLY A 73 4.61 -12.22 0.14
C GLY A 73 4.95 -13.00 1.41
N THR A 74 3.95 -13.52 2.11
CA THR A 74 4.14 -14.38 3.29
C THR A 74 4.83 -15.69 2.97
N ILE A 75 4.54 -16.30 1.82
CA ILE A 75 5.13 -17.58 1.40
C ILE A 75 6.66 -17.46 1.33
N THR A 76 7.14 -16.42 0.67
CA THR A 76 8.59 -16.18 0.52
C THR A 76 9.25 -15.76 1.81
N SER A 77 8.57 -14.98 2.62
CA SER A 77 9.05 -14.57 3.94
C SER A 77 9.31 -15.76 4.85
N VAL A 78 8.41 -16.74 4.85
CA VAL A 78 8.50 -17.94 5.68
C VAL A 78 9.48 -18.97 5.12
N LEU A 79 9.46 -19.24 3.81
CA LEU A 79 10.22 -20.35 3.23
C LEU A 79 11.63 -19.97 2.79
N PHE A 80 11.86 -18.69 2.42
CA PHE A 80 13.11 -18.29 1.74
C PHE A 80 13.88 -17.18 2.47
N LYS A 81 13.39 -16.72 3.64
CA LYS A 81 13.98 -15.58 4.39
C LYS A 81 14.01 -14.29 3.56
N ILE A 82 13.12 -14.12 2.61
CA ILE A 82 13.05 -12.94 1.75
C ILE A 82 11.62 -12.42 1.74
N PRO A 83 11.40 -11.18 2.14
CA PRO A 83 10.07 -10.61 2.06
C PRO A 83 9.62 -10.51 0.60
N GLY A 84 8.47 -11.05 0.26
CA GLY A 84 7.90 -10.91 -1.08
C GLY A 84 7.28 -9.53 -1.25
N GLU A 85 6.80 -8.93 -0.15
CA GLU A 85 6.23 -7.61 -0.05
C GLU A 85 6.79 -6.88 1.18
N SER A 86 6.84 -5.53 1.12
CA SER A 86 7.44 -4.72 2.20
C SER A 86 6.74 -4.90 3.56
N SER A 87 5.44 -5.18 3.57
CA SER A 87 4.67 -5.43 4.78
C SER A 87 4.98 -6.76 5.45
N THR A 88 5.52 -7.74 4.69
CA THR A 88 5.86 -9.08 5.19
C THR A 88 7.31 -9.20 5.69
N VAL A 89 8.08 -8.10 5.67
CA VAL A 89 9.46 -8.05 6.20
C VAL A 89 9.54 -8.55 7.64
N ILE A 90 8.60 -8.12 8.48
CA ILE A 90 8.60 -8.48 9.90
C ILE A 90 8.28 -9.97 10.12
N THR A 91 7.50 -10.57 9.23
CA THR A 91 7.15 -11.99 9.27
C THR A 91 8.34 -12.90 9.04
N VAL A 92 9.37 -12.42 8.32
CA VAL A 92 10.63 -13.14 8.12
C VAL A 92 11.28 -13.50 9.45
N ILE A 93 11.18 -12.64 10.47
CA ILE A 93 11.89 -12.78 11.75
C ILE A 93 11.52 -14.09 12.44
N ASP A 94 10.23 -14.34 12.62
CA ASP A 94 9.77 -15.55 13.31
C ASP A 94 9.30 -16.65 12.33
N GLY A 95 8.69 -16.27 11.20
CA GLY A 95 8.20 -17.22 10.22
C GLY A 95 9.28 -18.11 9.63
N TYR A 96 10.42 -17.54 9.26
CA TYR A 96 11.56 -18.32 8.75
C TYR A 96 12.18 -19.20 9.85
N GLN A 97 12.24 -18.71 11.09
CA GLN A 97 12.74 -19.53 12.21
C GLN A 97 11.82 -20.73 12.48
N MET A 98 10.50 -20.55 12.39
CA MET A 98 9.56 -21.67 12.45
C MET A 98 9.79 -22.66 11.31
N ALA A 99 10.08 -22.18 10.11
CA ALA A 99 10.36 -23.03 8.96
C ALA A 99 11.63 -23.87 9.14
N LEU A 100 12.70 -23.29 9.64
CA LEU A 100 13.94 -24.00 9.99
C LEU A 100 13.72 -25.10 11.05
N GLN A 101 12.76 -24.89 11.96
CA GLN A 101 12.36 -25.88 12.97
C GLN A 101 11.39 -26.95 12.44
N GLY A 102 11.13 -26.98 11.13
CA GLY A 102 10.20 -27.94 10.52
C GLY A 102 8.71 -27.57 10.66
N ASN A 103 8.40 -26.36 11.15
CA ASN A 103 7.04 -25.85 11.37
C ASN A 103 6.58 -24.87 10.27
N ALA A 104 7.15 -24.94 9.07
CA ALA A 104 6.80 -24.06 7.95
C ALA A 104 5.29 -24.07 7.64
N GLY A 105 4.68 -25.25 7.64
CA GLY A 105 3.24 -25.40 7.38
C GLY A 105 2.38 -24.68 8.42
N ARG A 106 2.73 -24.80 9.70
CA ARG A 106 2.00 -24.12 10.80
C ARG A 106 2.12 -22.60 10.68
N ALA A 107 3.32 -22.08 10.35
CA ALA A 107 3.53 -20.65 10.13
C ALA A 107 2.68 -20.13 8.96
N LEU A 108 2.70 -20.82 7.82
CA LEU A 108 1.92 -20.45 6.63
C LEU A 108 0.41 -20.57 6.86
N GLY A 109 -0.02 -21.62 7.55
CA GLY A 109 -1.42 -21.82 7.88
C GLY A 109 -1.95 -20.74 8.79
N ILE A 110 -1.26 -20.43 9.90
CA ILE A 110 -1.72 -19.39 10.83
C ILE A 110 -1.69 -18.00 10.20
N ALA A 111 -0.72 -17.74 9.33
CA ALA A 111 -0.67 -16.51 8.56
C ALA A 111 -1.88 -16.38 7.63
N ALA A 112 -2.19 -17.43 6.85
CA ALA A 112 -3.34 -17.43 5.94
C ALA A 112 -4.67 -17.25 6.66
N PHE A 113 -4.89 -17.98 7.75
CA PHE A 113 -6.12 -17.84 8.54
C PHE A 113 -6.18 -16.50 9.28
N GLY A 114 -5.06 -16.01 9.82
CA GLY A 114 -4.98 -14.71 10.46
C GLY A 114 -5.32 -13.58 9.48
N SER A 115 -4.74 -13.62 8.28
CA SER A 115 -5.02 -12.68 7.19
C SER A 115 -6.47 -12.73 6.75
N PHE A 116 -7.05 -13.93 6.61
CA PHE A 116 -8.47 -14.11 6.27
C PHE A 116 -9.39 -13.52 7.34
N ILE A 117 -9.13 -13.80 8.62
CA ILE A 117 -9.95 -13.29 9.73
C ILE A 117 -9.82 -11.78 9.82
N GLY A 118 -8.59 -11.24 9.82
CA GLY A 118 -8.34 -9.80 9.88
C GLY A 118 -8.94 -9.06 8.69
N GLY A 119 -8.69 -9.53 7.48
CA GLY A 119 -9.26 -8.97 6.26
C GLY A 119 -10.79 -8.97 6.27
N THR A 120 -11.41 -10.09 6.67
CA THR A 120 -12.87 -10.20 6.73
C THR A 120 -13.48 -9.29 7.80
N LEU A 121 -12.94 -9.29 9.02
CA LEU A 121 -13.43 -8.41 10.09
C LEU A 121 -13.26 -6.93 9.72
N CYS A 122 -12.16 -6.57 9.07
CA CYS A 122 -11.94 -5.20 8.63
C CYS A 122 -12.77 -4.82 7.39
N THR A 123 -13.13 -5.76 6.53
CA THR A 123 -14.11 -5.51 5.47
C THR A 123 -15.50 -5.30 6.04
N ILE A 124 -15.88 -6.01 7.13
CA ILE A 124 -17.10 -5.70 7.88
C ILE A 124 -17.03 -4.29 8.48
N ALA A 125 -15.92 -3.94 9.11
CA ALA A 125 -15.71 -2.60 9.66
C ALA A 125 -15.76 -1.53 8.55
N LEU A 126 -15.17 -1.78 7.39
CA LEU A 126 -15.25 -0.91 6.20
C LEU A 126 -16.70 -0.73 5.76
N SER A 127 -17.46 -1.82 5.64
CA SER A 127 -18.88 -1.79 5.23
C SER A 127 -19.75 -0.95 6.19
N LEU A 128 -19.45 -1.00 7.49
CA LEU A 128 -20.19 -0.26 8.52
C LEU A 128 -19.74 1.20 8.63
N LEU A 129 -18.45 1.46 8.50
CA LEU A 129 -17.87 2.78 8.77
C LEU A 129 -17.80 3.68 7.52
N ALA A 130 -17.68 3.13 6.32
CA ALA A 130 -17.54 3.96 5.12
C ALA A 130 -18.76 4.88 4.86
N PRO A 131 -20.02 4.46 5.05
CA PRO A 131 -21.15 5.38 4.88
C PRO A 131 -21.17 6.55 5.87
N PRO A 132 -20.96 6.39 7.19
CA PRO A 132 -20.83 7.54 8.09
C PRO A 132 -19.60 8.39 7.81
N PHE A 133 -18.46 7.79 7.41
CA PHE A 133 -17.28 8.54 6.99
C PHE A 133 -17.55 9.38 5.73
N SER A 134 -18.29 8.85 4.76
CA SER A 134 -18.68 9.61 3.57
C SER A 134 -19.56 10.83 3.93
N LYS A 135 -20.52 10.65 4.86
CA LYS A 135 -21.32 11.78 5.36
C LYS A 135 -20.45 12.83 6.08
N PHE A 136 -19.49 12.38 6.89
CA PHE A 136 -18.54 13.27 7.54
C PHE A 136 -17.66 13.99 6.49
N ALA A 137 -17.25 13.30 5.45
CA ALA A 137 -16.45 13.86 4.36
C ALA A 137 -17.18 14.98 3.58
N LEU A 138 -18.52 15.00 3.56
CA LEU A 138 -19.31 16.11 2.99
C LEU A 138 -19.14 17.43 3.77
N MET A 139 -18.66 17.39 5.01
CA MET A 139 -18.35 18.60 5.78
C MET A 139 -17.00 19.22 5.36
N PHE A 140 -16.21 18.52 4.56
CA PHE A 140 -14.92 18.98 4.09
C PHE A 140 -15.11 19.93 2.90
N GLY A 141 -14.68 21.18 3.05
CA GLY A 141 -14.50 22.11 1.97
C GLY A 141 -13.04 22.18 1.51
N PRO A 142 -12.70 23.07 0.58
CA PRO A 142 -11.34 23.21 0.08
C PRO A 142 -10.28 23.41 1.17
N PRO A 143 -10.49 24.22 2.25
CA PRO A 143 -9.50 24.36 3.32
C PRO A 143 -9.23 23.04 4.07
N GLU A 144 -10.27 22.23 4.33
CA GLU A 144 -10.15 20.95 5.00
C GLU A 144 -9.40 19.94 4.14
N TYR A 145 -9.70 19.91 2.83
CA TYR A 145 -8.96 19.07 1.88
C TYR A 145 -7.49 19.47 1.78
N ALA A 146 -7.16 20.76 1.73
CA ALA A 146 -5.78 21.24 1.76
C ALA A 146 -5.05 20.78 3.03
N ALA A 147 -5.66 20.98 4.19
CA ALA A 147 -5.11 20.55 5.47
C ALA A 147 -4.88 19.03 5.52
N LEU A 148 -5.83 18.24 5.02
CA LEU A 148 -5.76 16.78 4.99
C LEU A 148 -4.64 16.29 4.06
N MET A 149 -4.45 16.91 2.89
CA MET A 149 -3.36 16.57 1.96
C MET A 149 -1.99 16.94 2.52
N ILE A 150 -1.87 18.10 3.17
CA ILE A 150 -0.64 18.49 3.88
C ILE A 150 -0.34 17.49 4.98
N SER A 151 -1.34 17.08 5.76
CA SER A 151 -1.20 16.07 6.80
C SER A 151 -0.73 14.74 6.22
N GLY A 152 -1.35 14.29 5.12
CA GLY A 152 -1.01 13.07 4.42
C GLY A 152 0.43 13.08 3.91
N LEU A 153 0.85 14.13 3.20
CA LEU A 153 2.22 14.28 2.72
C LEU A 153 3.24 14.32 3.87
N SER A 154 2.92 15.04 4.94
CA SER A 154 3.78 15.14 6.12
C SER A 154 3.97 13.76 6.79
N LEU A 155 2.90 12.97 6.90
CA LEU A 155 2.95 11.61 7.46
C LEU A 155 3.79 10.68 6.58
N VAL A 156 3.62 10.72 5.26
CA VAL A 156 4.40 9.90 4.32
C VAL A 156 5.90 10.19 4.44
N ILE A 157 6.26 11.47 4.47
CA ILE A 157 7.64 11.91 4.63
C ILE A 157 8.22 11.46 5.97
N TYR A 158 7.40 11.51 7.01
CA TYR A 158 7.84 11.26 8.37
C TYR A 158 7.88 9.77 8.74
N LEU A 159 6.95 8.96 8.23
CA LEU A 159 6.84 7.52 8.48
C LEU A 159 7.67 6.67 7.50
N GLY A 160 8.26 7.28 6.46
CA GLY A 160 9.13 6.60 5.52
C GLY A 160 10.34 5.95 6.22
N SER A 161 10.81 4.85 5.67
CA SER A 161 11.84 3.99 6.28
C SER A 161 13.27 4.51 6.17
N GLY A 162 13.48 5.68 5.57
CA GLY A 162 14.80 6.23 5.26
C GLY A 162 15.16 7.53 5.98
N SER A 163 16.06 8.30 5.35
CA SER A 163 16.40 9.66 5.81
C SER A 163 15.25 10.62 5.54
N THR A 164 14.77 11.31 6.57
CA THR A 164 13.72 12.33 6.46
C THR A 164 14.08 13.41 5.43
N SER A 165 15.36 13.80 5.32
CA SER A 165 15.80 14.78 4.33
C SER A 165 15.64 14.27 2.90
N LYS A 166 15.94 12.98 2.66
CA LYS A 166 15.72 12.34 1.36
C LYS A 166 14.23 12.25 1.03
N ALA A 167 13.39 11.89 2.02
CA ALA A 167 11.94 11.84 1.85
C ALA A 167 11.34 13.21 1.53
N ILE A 168 11.81 14.29 2.20
CA ILE A 168 11.42 15.68 1.90
C ILE A 168 11.79 16.04 0.45
N LEU A 169 13.03 15.73 0.03
CA LEU A 169 13.49 16.01 -1.33
C LEU A 169 12.61 15.29 -2.36
N MET A 170 12.27 14.02 -2.11
CA MET A 170 11.38 13.25 -2.98
C MET A 170 9.96 13.82 -3.00
N GLY A 171 9.44 14.26 -1.86
CA GLY A 171 8.15 14.96 -1.77
C GLY A 171 8.13 16.25 -2.59
N ILE A 172 9.15 17.09 -2.45
CA ILE A 172 9.28 18.33 -3.25
C ILE A 172 9.41 18.02 -4.75
N SER A 173 10.19 17.00 -5.10
CA SER A 173 10.33 16.58 -6.50
C SER A 173 9.00 16.07 -7.08
N GLY A 174 8.22 15.32 -6.29
CA GLY A 174 6.89 14.87 -6.69
C GLY A 174 5.92 16.03 -6.88
N LEU A 175 5.89 16.99 -5.96
CA LEU A 175 5.08 18.21 -6.12
C LEU A 175 5.47 18.98 -7.39
N ALA A 176 6.77 19.15 -7.65
CA ALA A 176 7.26 19.82 -8.85
C ALA A 176 6.86 19.08 -10.13
N LEU A 177 7.00 17.75 -10.17
CA LEU A 177 6.56 16.94 -11.31
C LEU A 177 5.04 17.06 -11.54
N GLY A 178 4.25 17.14 -10.48
CA GLY A 178 2.80 17.31 -10.55
C GLY A 178 2.35 18.68 -11.10
N THR A 179 3.26 19.64 -11.23
CA THR A 179 2.95 20.95 -11.83
C THR A 179 3.18 20.98 -13.36
N ILE A 180 3.75 19.92 -13.93
CA ILE A 180 3.95 19.83 -15.40
C ILE A 180 2.60 19.64 -16.08
N GLY A 181 2.34 20.42 -17.13
CA GLY A 181 1.10 20.34 -17.91
C GLY A 181 0.26 21.60 -17.84
N MET A 182 -1.00 21.48 -18.18
CA MET A 182 -1.94 22.59 -18.14
C MET A 182 -2.47 22.83 -16.73
N ASP A 183 -2.37 24.05 -16.26
CA ASP A 183 -2.99 24.48 -15.01
C ASP A 183 -4.52 24.41 -15.09
N THR A 184 -5.15 23.58 -14.28
CA THR A 184 -6.60 23.36 -14.29
C THR A 184 -7.43 24.59 -13.86
N VAL A 185 -6.81 25.62 -13.25
CA VAL A 185 -7.49 26.82 -12.77
C VAL A 185 -7.34 27.99 -13.76
N SER A 186 -6.12 28.19 -14.27
CA SER A 186 -5.82 29.32 -15.18
C SER A 186 -5.77 28.96 -16.66
N GLY A 187 -5.68 27.65 -17.00
CA GLY A 187 -5.53 27.18 -18.38
C GLY A 187 -4.13 27.48 -18.98
N VAL A 188 -3.18 27.89 -18.17
CA VAL A 188 -1.82 28.21 -18.63
C VAL A 188 -0.96 26.96 -18.62
N GLU A 189 -0.21 26.73 -19.69
CA GLU A 189 0.78 25.65 -19.76
C GLU A 189 1.98 25.92 -18.86
N ARG A 190 2.43 24.88 -18.14
CA ARG A 190 3.58 24.92 -17.23
C ARG A 190 4.56 23.81 -17.57
N PHE A 191 5.80 24.16 -17.74
CA PHE A 191 6.91 23.21 -17.96
C PHE A 191 6.66 22.20 -19.08
N THR A 192 5.86 22.56 -20.10
CA THR A 192 5.58 21.73 -21.28
C THR A 192 6.72 21.79 -22.30
N PHE A 193 7.60 22.79 -22.20
CA PHE A 193 8.72 23.04 -23.13
C PHE A 193 8.28 23.06 -24.61
N GLY A 194 7.02 23.44 -24.87
CA GLY A 194 6.43 23.45 -26.20
C GLY A 194 6.04 22.07 -26.75
N SER A 195 6.09 21.03 -25.94
CA SER A 195 5.68 19.68 -26.34
C SER A 195 4.19 19.48 -26.13
N GLN A 196 3.45 19.16 -27.19
CA GLN A 196 2.03 18.82 -27.12
C GLN A 196 1.76 17.60 -26.23
N SER A 197 2.69 16.65 -26.20
CA SER A 197 2.58 15.44 -25.37
C SER A 197 2.68 15.72 -23.86
N LEU A 198 3.18 16.88 -23.44
CA LEU A 198 3.29 17.27 -22.04
C LEU A 198 2.17 18.23 -21.59
N ILE A 199 1.24 18.62 -22.49
CA ILE A 199 0.12 19.50 -22.13
C ILE A 199 -0.79 18.85 -21.07
N GLU A 200 -1.01 17.54 -21.18
CA GLU A 200 -1.77 16.77 -20.18
C GLU A 200 -0.95 16.39 -18.94
N GLY A 201 0.33 16.79 -18.92
CA GLY A 201 1.27 16.44 -17.85
C GLY A 201 1.85 15.04 -17.99
N VAL A 202 2.48 14.56 -16.90
CA VAL A 202 3.01 13.20 -16.82
C VAL A 202 1.91 12.26 -16.33
N ASN A 203 1.68 11.17 -17.06
CA ASN A 203 0.69 10.19 -16.67
C ASN A 203 1.10 9.40 -15.42
N THR A 204 0.21 9.30 -14.43
CA THR A 204 0.43 8.55 -13.19
C THR A 204 0.86 7.10 -13.43
N PRO A 205 0.21 6.31 -14.31
CA PRO A 205 0.67 4.95 -14.61
C PRO A 205 2.06 4.90 -15.23
N VAL A 206 2.41 5.84 -16.13
CA VAL A 206 3.72 5.91 -16.77
C VAL A 206 4.82 6.14 -15.73
N LEU A 207 4.62 7.11 -14.83
CA LEU A 207 5.53 7.38 -13.73
C LEU A 207 5.70 6.16 -12.81
N ALA A 208 4.58 5.50 -12.47
CA ALA A 208 4.60 4.32 -11.59
C ALA A 208 5.27 3.11 -12.25
N MET A 209 4.98 2.82 -13.54
CA MET A 209 5.67 1.75 -14.28
C MET A 209 7.18 2.00 -14.36
N GLY A 210 7.60 3.26 -14.55
CA GLY A 210 9.01 3.63 -14.51
C GLY A 210 9.62 3.39 -13.14
N LEU A 211 9.13 4.09 -12.12
CA LEU A 211 9.71 4.11 -10.77
C LEU A 211 9.66 2.76 -10.04
N PHE A 212 8.64 1.93 -10.28
CA PHE A 212 8.45 0.67 -9.55
C PHE A 212 8.58 -0.57 -10.44
N GLY A 213 8.29 -0.48 -11.75
CA GLY A 213 8.41 -1.60 -12.69
C GLY A 213 9.81 -1.69 -13.29
N ILE A 214 10.18 -0.73 -14.14
CA ILE A 214 11.47 -0.74 -14.86
C ILE A 214 12.64 -0.59 -13.89
N ALA A 215 12.53 0.29 -12.88
CA ALA A 215 13.57 0.48 -11.87
C ALA A 215 13.88 -0.82 -11.11
N GLU A 216 12.84 -1.60 -10.75
CA GLU A 216 13.01 -2.87 -10.05
C GLU A 216 13.74 -3.90 -10.92
N ILE A 217 13.38 -3.98 -12.21
CA ILE A 217 14.05 -4.89 -13.14
C ILE A 217 15.52 -4.54 -13.28
N LEU A 218 15.85 -3.27 -13.42
CA LEU A 218 17.25 -2.80 -13.50
C LEU A 218 18.02 -3.15 -12.22
N TYR A 219 17.42 -2.92 -11.05
CA TYR A 219 18.04 -3.23 -9.76
C TYR A 219 18.23 -4.74 -9.56
N MET A 220 17.24 -5.55 -9.95
CA MET A 220 17.33 -7.00 -9.87
C MET A 220 18.35 -7.57 -10.85
N ALA A 221 18.49 -7.00 -12.05
CA ALA A 221 19.48 -7.42 -13.04
C ALA A 221 20.93 -7.25 -12.52
N GLU A 222 21.21 -6.18 -11.76
CA GLU A 222 22.53 -5.98 -11.13
C GLU A 222 22.82 -7.02 -10.03
N SER A 223 21.77 -7.53 -9.37
CA SER A 223 21.91 -8.42 -8.20
C SER A 223 21.81 -9.93 -8.51
N VAL A 224 21.68 -10.32 -9.78
CA VAL A 224 21.49 -11.73 -10.20
C VAL A 224 22.65 -12.64 -9.77
N GLU A 225 23.89 -12.17 -9.79
CA GLU A 225 25.07 -12.97 -9.45
C GLU A 225 25.12 -13.39 -7.96
N ALA A 226 24.47 -12.65 -7.07
CA ALA A 226 24.50 -12.91 -5.62
C ALA A 226 23.47 -13.97 -5.15
N ARG A 227 22.64 -14.52 -6.06
CA ARG A 227 21.49 -15.37 -5.70
C ARG A 227 21.69 -16.87 -5.84
N SER A 228 22.87 -17.35 -6.20
CA SER A 228 23.09 -18.74 -6.71
C SER A 228 23.13 -19.87 -5.68
N SER A 229 23.01 -19.63 -4.36
CA SER A 229 22.97 -20.74 -3.39
C SER A 229 22.08 -20.41 -2.19
N ARG A 230 20.86 -20.92 -2.18
CA ARG A 230 19.94 -20.78 -1.05
C ARG A 230 19.52 -22.15 -0.55
N ASP A 231 19.67 -22.37 0.74
CA ASP A 231 19.11 -23.52 1.44
C ASP A 231 17.57 -23.41 1.40
N LEU A 232 16.96 -24.20 0.55
CA LEU A 232 15.51 -24.30 0.42
C LEU A 232 14.95 -25.06 1.64
N VAL A 233 14.18 -24.37 2.47
CA VAL A 233 13.38 -25.06 3.48
C VAL A 233 12.32 -25.90 2.76
N LYS A 234 12.14 -27.14 3.20
CA LYS A 234 11.16 -28.06 2.59
C LYS A 234 9.76 -27.47 2.66
N CYS A 235 9.14 -27.27 1.48
CA CYS A 235 7.75 -26.89 1.38
C CYS A 235 6.87 -27.99 2.02
N PRO A 236 5.85 -27.63 2.83
CA PRO A 236 4.91 -28.59 3.40
C PRO A 236 4.30 -29.49 2.31
N SER A 237 4.33 -30.80 2.55
CA SER A 237 3.92 -31.76 1.52
C SER A 237 2.46 -32.18 1.62
N LYS A 238 1.84 -32.02 2.76
CA LYS A 238 0.45 -32.43 3.02
C LYS A 238 -0.39 -31.26 3.48
N LEU A 239 -1.65 -31.21 3.05
CA LEU A 239 -2.62 -30.19 3.49
C LEU A 239 -2.73 -30.13 5.03
N ARG A 240 -2.64 -31.30 5.69
CA ARG A 240 -2.72 -31.38 7.15
C ARG A 240 -1.58 -30.65 7.86
N GLU A 241 -0.42 -30.50 7.23
CA GLU A 241 0.73 -29.77 7.77
C GLU A 241 0.50 -28.25 7.80
N LEU A 242 -0.40 -27.77 6.91
CA LEU A 242 -0.77 -26.34 6.80
C LEU A 242 -1.92 -25.97 7.76
N LEU A 243 -2.62 -26.92 8.32
CA LEU A 243 -3.73 -26.64 9.25
C LEU A 243 -3.16 -26.42 10.64
N PRO A 244 -3.39 -25.24 11.27
CA PRO A 244 -2.97 -24.95 12.63
C PRO A 244 -3.67 -25.90 13.60
N ASP A 245 -2.94 -26.43 14.59
CA ASP A 245 -3.50 -27.23 15.65
C ASP A 245 -4.20 -26.35 16.73
N TRP A 246 -4.88 -27.00 17.69
CA TRP A 246 -5.58 -26.27 18.74
C TRP A 246 -4.64 -25.42 19.62
N LYS A 247 -3.38 -25.81 19.77
CA LYS A 247 -2.37 -25.05 20.52
C LYS A 247 -2.00 -23.78 19.75
N ASP A 248 -1.84 -23.89 18.43
CA ASP A 248 -1.57 -22.77 17.55
C ASP A 248 -2.70 -21.74 17.59
N TRP A 249 -3.95 -22.20 17.50
CA TRP A 249 -5.12 -21.34 17.62
C TRP A 249 -5.20 -20.63 18.96
N LYS A 250 -4.96 -21.35 20.06
CA LYS A 250 -4.97 -20.77 21.42
C LYS A 250 -3.88 -19.71 21.60
N ALA A 251 -2.70 -19.89 20.97
CA ALA A 251 -1.62 -18.92 20.99
C ALA A 251 -1.92 -17.71 20.11
N SER A 252 -2.59 -17.91 18.96
CA SER A 252 -2.69 -16.91 17.89
C SER A 252 -3.96 -16.07 17.91
N ILE A 253 -5.05 -16.52 18.55
CA ILE A 253 -6.34 -15.81 18.52
C ILE A 253 -6.26 -14.38 19.07
N LYS A 254 -5.54 -14.18 20.18
CA LYS A 254 -5.33 -12.84 20.75
C LYS A 254 -4.45 -11.95 19.86
N PRO A 255 -3.29 -12.43 19.34
CA PRO A 255 -2.54 -11.75 18.30
C PRO A 255 -3.38 -11.36 17.07
N ILE A 256 -4.20 -12.26 16.55
CA ILE A 256 -5.09 -12.00 15.42
C ILE A 256 -6.05 -10.85 15.74
N LEU A 257 -6.73 -10.88 16.89
CA LEU A 257 -7.65 -9.82 17.29
C LEU A 257 -6.94 -8.47 17.50
N ARG A 258 -5.78 -8.46 18.14
CA ARG A 258 -4.99 -7.23 18.32
C ARG A 258 -4.44 -6.72 16.98
N GLY A 259 -3.95 -7.62 16.13
CA GLY A 259 -3.52 -7.29 14.77
C GLY A 259 -4.62 -6.65 13.95
N THR A 260 -5.84 -7.21 13.99
CA THR A 260 -7.04 -6.63 13.36
C THR A 260 -7.31 -5.22 13.87
N LEU A 261 -7.33 -5.04 15.20
CA LEU A 261 -7.64 -3.76 15.84
C LEU A 261 -6.58 -2.69 15.57
N LEU A 262 -5.31 -3.05 15.49
CA LEU A 262 -4.21 -2.13 15.16
C LEU A 262 -4.12 -1.86 13.66
N GLY A 263 -4.29 -2.89 12.85
CA GLY A 263 -4.10 -2.79 11.40
C GLY A 263 -5.10 -1.87 10.73
N PHE A 264 -6.39 -2.01 11.05
CA PHE A 264 -7.44 -1.24 10.39
C PHE A 264 -7.28 0.28 10.53
N PRO A 265 -7.11 0.87 11.74
CA PRO A 265 -6.89 2.30 11.87
C PRO A 265 -5.59 2.78 11.22
N LEU A 266 -4.51 1.98 11.32
CA LEU A 266 -3.24 2.33 10.69
C LEU A 266 -3.32 2.30 9.16
N GLY A 267 -4.19 1.47 8.57
CA GLY A 267 -4.49 1.48 7.14
C GLY A 267 -5.18 2.76 6.67
N ILE A 268 -6.01 3.38 7.50
CA ILE A 268 -6.69 4.65 7.18
C ILE A 268 -5.69 5.80 7.09
N LEU A 269 -4.61 5.73 7.88
CA LEU A 269 -3.62 6.80 7.94
C LEU A 269 -2.74 6.84 6.69
N PRO A 270 -2.55 8.01 6.07
CA PRO A 270 -1.63 8.15 4.95
C PRO A 270 -0.19 7.79 5.32
N GLY A 271 0.51 7.13 4.43
CA GLY A 271 1.96 6.95 4.49
C GLY A 271 2.50 5.63 5.02
N GLY A 272 1.71 4.85 5.74
CA GLY A 272 2.27 3.65 6.37
C GLY A 272 1.54 2.36 6.10
N GLY A 273 0.25 2.43 6.02
CA GLY A 273 -0.63 1.32 5.69
C GLY A 273 -0.18 -0.02 6.30
N ALA A 274 -0.08 -1.03 5.46
CA ALA A 274 0.23 -2.39 5.84
C ALA A 274 1.63 -2.57 6.47
N ILE A 275 2.64 -1.78 6.04
CA ILE A 275 4.00 -1.88 6.57
C ILE A 275 4.03 -1.49 8.05
N ILE A 276 3.55 -0.29 8.37
CA ILE A 276 3.54 0.19 9.76
C ILE A 276 2.65 -0.68 10.64
N ALA A 277 1.51 -1.15 10.08
CA ALA A 277 0.60 -2.02 10.81
C ALA A 277 1.27 -3.34 11.23
N SER A 278 2.01 -3.98 10.34
CA SER A 278 2.72 -5.23 10.67
C SER A 278 3.81 -5.03 11.70
N PHE A 279 4.62 -3.95 11.58
CA PHE A 279 5.66 -3.64 12.57
C PHE A 279 5.07 -3.27 13.94
N ALA A 280 4.02 -2.44 13.98
CA ALA A 280 3.33 -2.06 15.20
C ALA A 280 2.71 -3.27 15.90
N SER A 281 2.10 -4.17 15.12
CA SER A 281 1.54 -5.43 15.64
C SER A 281 2.64 -6.31 16.25
N TYR A 282 3.76 -6.51 15.57
CA TYR A 282 4.88 -7.29 16.10
C TYR A 282 5.41 -6.73 17.44
N ALA A 283 5.61 -5.41 17.48
CA ALA A 283 6.07 -4.75 18.70
C ALA A 283 5.05 -4.88 19.85
N ALA A 284 3.76 -4.75 19.55
CA ALA A 284 2.68 -4.94 20.51
C ALA A 284 2.61 -6.39 21.01
N GLU A 285 2.71 -7.38 20.10
CA GLU A 285 2.71 -8.80 20.47
C GLU A 285 3.89 -9.16 21.35
N LYS A 286 5.11 -8.70 21.00
CA LYS A 286 6.30 -8.92 21.83
C LYS A 286 6.15 -8.32 23.23
N LYS A 287 5.53 -7.14 23.34
CA LYS A 287 5.28 -6.47 24.63
C LYS A 287 4.19 -7.16 25.45
N CYS A 288 3.16 -7.69 24.80
CA CYS A 288 2.02 -8.34 25.46
C CYS A 288 2.25 -9.83 25.75
N SER A 289 3.28 -10.42 25.14
CA SER A 289 3.60 -11.84 25.32
C SER A 289 4.09 -12.15 26.74
N ARG A 290 3.73 -13.33 27.22
CA ARG A 290 4.34 -13.90 28.45
C ARG A 290 5.75 -14.44 28.22
N HIS A 291 6.14 -14.60 26.94
CA HIS A 291 7.42 -15.18 26.51
C HIS A 291 8.08 -14.31 25.45
N PRO A 292 8.43 -13.04 25.77
CA PRO A 292 9.03 -12.11 24.80
C PRO A 292 10.39 -12.59 24.27
N GLU A 293 11.07 -13.49 25.00
CA GLU A 293 12.35 -14.11 24.61
C GLU A 293 12.24 -15.09 23.43
N LYS A 294 11.03 -15.54 23.08
CA LYS A 294 10.76 -16.41 21.92
C LYS A 294 10.71 -15.65 20.61
N PHE A 295 10.42 -14.34 20.67
CA PHE A 295 10.36 -13.49 19.49
C PHE A 295 11.76 -13.38 18.84
N GLY A 296 11.81 -13.61 17.53
CA GLY A 296 13.04 -13.78 16.77
C GLY A 296 13.60 -15.21 16.76
N LYS A 297 12.90 -16.16 17.42
CA LYS A 297 13.29 -17.57 17.49
C LYS A 297 12.17 -18.52 17.05
N GLY A 298 11.15 -18.01 16.39
CA GLY A 298 10.02 -18.78 15.87
C GLY A 298 8.75 -18.71 16.74
N ALA A 299 8.44 -17.54 17.29
CA ALA A 299 7.18 -17.29 17.97
C ALA A 299 6.03 -17.23 16.97
N ILE A 300 5.01 -18.07 17.12
CA ILE A 300 3.85 -18.10 16.23
C ILE A 300 3.02 -16.81 16.33
N GLU A 301 2.99 -16.17 17.50
CA GLU A 301 2.38 -14.87 17.73
C GLU A 301 3.06 -13.77 16.89
N GLY A 302 4.38 -13.88 16.66
CA GLY A 302 5.17 -12.98 15.83
C GLY A 302 4.90 -13.14 14.33
N VAL A 303 4.17 -14.17 13.92
CA VAL A 303 3.64 -14.37 12.57
C VAL A 303 2.15 -13.97 12.52
N ALA A 304 1.34 -14.49 13.43
CA ALA A 304 -0.12 -14.32 13.43
C ALA A 304 -0.54 -12.86 13.52
N GLY A 305 0.01 -12.09 14.46
CA GLY A 305 -0.34 -10.68 14.65
C GLY A 305 0.01 -9.81 13.45
N PRO A 306 1.26 -9.76 13.00
CA PRO A 306 1.70 -8.94 11.86
C PRO A 306 0.98 -9.26 10.55
N GLU A 307 0.78 -10.55 10.23
CA GLU A 307 0.09 -10.96 9.01
C GLU A 307 -1.38 -10.58 9.02
N THR A 308 -2.02 -10.69 10.18
CA THR A 308 -3.38 -10.19 10.36
C THR A 308 -3.43 -8.67 10.20
N ALA A 309 -2.48 -7.95 10.81
CA ALA A 309 -2.46 -6.49 10.81
C ALA A 309 -2.23 -5.91 9.41
N ASN A 310 -1.37 -6.53 8.60
CA ASN A 310 -1.13 -6.06 7.24
C ASN A 310 -2.40 -6.16 6.39
N ASN A 311 -3.12 -7.29 6.44
CA ASN A 311 -4.36 -7.49 5.68
C ASN A 311 -5.53 -6.64 6.21
N ALA A 312 -5.59 -6.43 7.52
CA ALA A 312 -6.50 -5.50 8.15
C ALA A 312 -6.28 -4.06 7.67
N ALA A 313 -5.01 -3.64 7.55
CA ALA A 313 -4.63 -2.32 7.06
C ALA A 313 -5.00 -2.14 5.58
N VAL A 314 -4.86 -3.18 4.75
CA VAL A 314 -5.30 -3.13 3.34
C VAL A 314 -6.77 -2.76 3.25
N SER A 315 -7.65 -3.40 4.05
CA SER A 315 -9.07 -3.03 4.10
C SER A 315 -9.28 -1.60 4.60
N GLY A 316 -8.50 -1.15 5.59
CA GLY A 316 -8.54 0.22 6.12
C GLY A 316 -8.20 1.28 5.07
N CYS A 317 -7.26 0.99 4.15
CA CYS A 317 -6.85 1.90 3.08
C CYS A 317 -8.00 2.30 2.13
N PHE A 318 -9.02 1.47 1.99
CA PHE A 318 -10.19 1.76 1.14
C PHE A 318 -11.12 2.83 1.74
N ILE A 319 -11.08 3.09 3.06
CA ILE A 319 -11.91 4.17 3.64
C ILE A 319 -11.55 5.52 3.03
N PRO A 320 -10.32 6.07 3.19
CA PRO A 320 -10.00 7.38 2.63
C PRO A 320 -10.10 7.40 1.10
N LEU A 321 -9.76 6.30 0.43
CA LEU A 321 -9.89 6.19 -1.02
C LEU A 321 -11.34 6.41 -1.46
N LEU A 322 -12.27 5.64 -0.92
CA LEU A 322 -13.66 5.62 -1.38
C LEU A 322 -14.47 6.80 -0.84
N THR A 323 -14.18 7.28 0.39
CA THR A 323 -15.00 8.31 1.05
C THR A 323 -14.47 9.73 0.91
N LEU A 324 -13.16 9.90 0.79
CA LEU A 324 -12.50 11.20 0.67
C LEU A 324 -11.85 11.41 -0.71
N GLY A 325 -11.64 10.34 -1.47
CA GLY A 325 -10.89 10.41 -2.73
C GLY A 325 -9.40 10.70 -2.52
N ILE A 326 -8.85 10.29 -1.37
CA ILE A 326 -7.44 10.53 -1.00
C ILE A 326 -6.73 9.19 -0.83
N PRO A 327 -5.54 9.03 -1.42
CA PRO A 327 -4.79 7.79 -1.27
C PRO A 327 -4.07 7.73 0.08
N SER A 328 -4.16 6.61 0.77
CA SER A 328 -3.37 6.34 1.98
C SER A 328 -1.96 5.79 1.66
N ASN A 329 -1.77 5.24 0.47
CA ASN A 329 -0.49 4.72 -0.01
C ASN A 329 -0.42 4.75 -1.54
N VAL A 330 0.74 4.35 -2.12
CA VAL A 330 0.97 4.40 -3.57
C VAL A 330 -0.01 3.51 -4.35
N VAL A 331 -0.38 2.35 -3.82
CA VAL A 331 -1.36 1.46 -4.48
C VAL A 331 -2.74 2.14 -4.55
N MET A 332 -3.19 2.76 -3.46
CA MET A 332 -4.44 3.52 -3.45
C MET A 332 -4.40 4.72 -4.42
N ALA A 333 -3.23 5.32 -4.58
CA ALA A 333 -3.02 6.39 -5.55
C ALA A 333 -3.19 5.90 -7.00
N LEU A 334 -2.69 4.72 -7.33
CA LEU A 334 -2.91 4.09 -8.62
C LEU A 334 -4.39 3.69 -8.83
N LEU A 335 -5.07 3.24 -7.78
CA LEU A 335 -6.50 2.97 -7.85
C LEU A 335 -7.32 4.26 -8.10
N ILE A 336 -6.92 5.41 -7.53
CA ILE A 336 -7.52 6.71 -7.91
C ILE A 336 -7.33 6.95 -9.41
N GLY A 337 -6.11 6.72 -9.92
CA GLY A 337 -5.83 6.81 -11.35
C GLY A 337 -6.72 5.89 -12.19
N ALA A 338 -6.96 4.66 -11.73
CA ALA A 338 -7.86 3.71 -12.37
C ALA A 338 -9.31 4.23 -12.39
N PHE A 339 -9.81 4.73 -11.28
CA PHE A 339 -11.15 5.35 -11.22
C PHE A 339 -11.27 6.53 -12.20
N MET A 340 -10.28 7.42 -12.19
CA MET A 340 -10.27 8.61 -13.07
C MET A 340 -10.19 8.23 -14.55
N LEU A 341 -9.42 7.20 -14.90
CA LEU A 341 -9.31 6.68 -16.26
C LEU A 341 -10.67 6.19 -16.80
N HIS A 342 -11.51 5.67 -15.91
CA HIS A 342 -12.88 5.25 -16.21
C HIS A 342 -13.94 6.36 -16.01
N GLY A 343 -13.52 7.61 -15.80
CA GLY A 343 -14.42 8.76 -15.64
C GLY A 343 -15.16 8.81 -14.29
N VAL A 344 -14.74 8.03 -13.30
CA VAL A 344 -15.32 8.03 -11.94
C VAL A 344 -14.37 8.74 -10.99
N VAL A 345 -14.88 9.68 -10.22
CA VAL A 345 -14.10 10.38 -9.18
C VAL A 345 -14.47 9.77 -7.82
N PRO A 346 -13.55 9.06 -7.15
CA PRO A 346 -13.82 8.57 -5.82
C PRO A 346 -13.92 9.73 -4.83
N GLY A 347 -14.68 9.56 -3.75
CA GLY A 347 -14.88 10.60 -2.76
C GLY A 347 -16.28 10.61 -2.16
N PRO A 348 -16.69 11.70 -1.47
CA PRO A 348 -17.92 11.73 -0.66
C PRO A 348 -19.20 11.36 -1.39
N PHE A 349 -19.25 11.67 -2.67
CA PHE A 349 -20.45 11.44 -3.50
C PHE A 349 -20.50 10.07 -4.19
N ILE A 350 -19.46 9.22 -4.04
CA ILE A 350 -19.41 7.93 -4.74
C ILE A 350 -20.55 7.00 -4.31
N ILE A 351 -20.97 7.07 -3.04
CA ILE A 351 -22.07 6.24 -2.53
C ILE A 351 -23.41 6.64 -3.15
N GLU A 352 -23.59 7.93 -3.43
CA GLU A 352 -24.85 8.45 -4.00
C GLU A 352 -24.89 8.29 -5.53
N LYS A 353 -23.77 8.58 -6.21
CA LYS A 353 -23.71 8.60 -7.67
C LYS A 353 -23.39 7.25 -8.30
N HIS A 354 -22.61 6.43 -7.60
CA HIS A 354 -22.07 5.14 -8.07
C HIS A 354 -22.14 4.09 -6.97
N SER A 355 -23.33 3.92 -6.38
CA SER A 355 -23.56 2.97 -5.28
C SER A 355 -23.23 1.53 -5.66
N ASP A 356 -23.46 1.17 -6.90
CA ASP A 356 -23.14 -0.11 -7.52
C ASP A 356 -21.63 -0.40 -7.50
N ILE A 357 -20.82 0.58 -7.92
CA ILE A 357 -19.36 0.49 -7.90
C ILE A 357 -18.87 0.38 -6.47
N PHE A 358 -19.32 1.26 -5.59
CA PHE A 358 -18.89 1.31 -4.19
C PHE A 358 -19.13 -0.03 -3.47
N TRP A 359 -20.37 -0.54 -3.52
CA TRP A 359 -20.71 -1.77 -2.83
C TRP A 359 -20.19 -3.01 -3.55
N GLY A 360 -20.08 -2.97 -4.89
CA GLY A 360 -19.45 -4.02 -5.67
C GLY A 360 -17.99 -4.26 -5.27
N ILE A 361 -17.22 -3.19 -5.08
CA ILE A 361 -15.83 -3.26 -4.63
C ILE A 361 -15.76 -3.84 -3.20
N ILE A 362 -16.54 -3.31 -2.25
CA ILE A 362 -16.50 -3.78 -0.87
C ILE A 362 -16.89 -5.27 -0.78
N THR A 363 -17.93 -5.68 -1.50
CA THR A 363 -18.36 -7.08 -1.46
C THR A 363 -17.39 -8.02 -2.18
N SER A 364 -16.68 -7.53 -3.20
CA SER A 364 -15.62 -8.31 -3.85
C SER A 364 -14.46 -8.64 -2.90
N MET A 365 -14.20 -7.80 -1.88
CA MET A 365 -13.16 -8.06 -0.88
C MET A 365 -13.49 -9.28 -0.01
N TYR A 366 -14.78 -9.53 0.32
CA TYR A 366 -15.18 -10.76 1.01
C TYR A 366 -14.92 -11.99 0.14
N ILE A 367 -15.27 -11.90 -1.15
CA ILE A 367 -15.06 -12.98 -2.12
C ILE A 367 -13.57 -13.22 -2.33
N GLY A 368 -12.81 -12.16 -2.52
CA GLY A 368 -11.35 -12.20 -2.67
C GLY A 368 -10.64 -12.83 -1.48
N ASN A 369 -11.05 -12.50 -0.24
CA ASN A 369 -10.51 -13.14 0.95
C ASN A 369 -10.74 -14.65 0.98
N VAL A 370 -11.93 -15.12 0.58
CA VAL A 370 -12.23 -16.56 0.47
C VAL A 370 -11.36 -17.21 -0.61
N ILE A 371 -11.27 -16.58 -1.80
CA ILE A 371 -10.42 -17.06 -2.89
C ILE A 371 -8.97 -17.17 -2.42
N LEU A 372 -8.44 -16.17 -1.74
CA LEU A 372 -7.05 -16.15 -1.27
C LEU A 372 -6.78 -17.21 -0.20
N LEU A 373 -7.73 -17.47 0.70
CA LEU A 373 -7.59 -18.57 1.66
C LEU A 373 -7.47 -19.91 0.93
N ILE A 374 -8.29 -20.14 -0.12
CA ILE A 374 -8.26 -21.34 -0.96
C ILE A 374 -6.94 -21.41 -1.74
N LEU A 375 -6.46 -20.31 -2.29
CA LEU A 375 -5.18 -20.28 -3.02
C LEU A 375 -3.99 -20.57 -2.10
N ASN A 376 -4.00 -20.05 -0.87
CA ASN A 376 -2.87 -20.17 0.05
C ASN A 376 -2.75 -21.51 0.76
N ILE A 377 -3.84 -22.23 0.99
CA ILE A 377 -3.79 -23.48 1.74
C ILE A 377 -3.61 -24.68 0.80
N PRO A 378 -4.55 -25.01 -0.11
CA PRO A 378 -4.38 -26.18 -0.96
C PRO A 378 -3.39 -25.98 -2.13
N LEU A 379 -3.24 -24.75 -2.63
CA LEU A 379 -2.45 -24.47 -3.85
C LEU A 379 -1.06 -23.88 -3.57
N ILE A 380 -0.63 -23.81 -2.33
CA ILE A 380 0.67 -23.22 -1.93
C ILE A 380 1.84 -23.77 -2.75
N ARG A 381 1.83 -25.07 -3.08
CA ARG A 381 2.90 -25.71 -3.85
C ARG A 381 3.01 -25.17 -5.27
N VAL A 382 1.88 -24.77 -5.86
CA VAL A 382 1.88 -24.16 -7.20
C VAL A 382 2.63 -22.86 -7.16
N PHE A 383 2.36 -22.04 -6.13
CA PHE A 383 3.01 -20.74 -5.97
C PHE A 383 4.49 -20.88 -5.61
N VAL A 384 4.88 -21.88 -4.83
CA VAL A 384 6.30 -22.16 -4.55
C VAL A 384 7.05 -22.54 -5.83
N LYS A 385 6.44 -23.32 -6.74
CA LYS A 385 7.04 -23.65 -8.05
C LYS A 385 7.21 -22.42 -8.96
N ILE A 386 6.37 -21.41 -8.83
CA ILE A 386 6.51 -20.17 -9.61
C ILE A 386 7.82 -19.45 -9.26
N MET A 387 8.33 -19.61 -8.05
CA MET A 387 9.63 -19.04 -7.68
C MET A 387 10.83 -19.66 -8.40
N GLU A 388 10.65 -20.86 -8.96
CA GLU A 388 11.68 -21.53 -9.75
C GLU A 388 11.83 -20.92 -11.14
N VAL A 389 10.87 -20.06 -11.58
CA VAL A 389 10.94 -19.38 -12.88
C VAL A 389 12.11 -18.40 -12.87
N PRO A 390 13.07 -18.56 -13.80
CA PRO A 390 14.27 -17.72 -13.81
C PRO A 390 13.92 -16.27 -14.14
N PHE A 391 14.59 -15.34 -13.45
CA PHE A 391 14.41 -13.90 -13.67
C PHE A 391 14.68 -13.48 -15.11
N THR A 392 15.60 -14.19 -15.80
CA THR A 392 15.93 -13.97 -17.22
C THR A 392 14.74 -14.18 -18.17
N LEU A 393 13.75 -14.98 -17.76
CA LEU A 393 12.51 -15.17 -18.52
C LEU A 393 11.44 -14.15 -18.12
N LEU A 394 11.37 -13.79 -16.84
CA LEU A 394 10.37 -12.86 -16.32
C LEU A 394 10.66 -11.41 -16.71
N SER A 395 11.92 -10.97 -16.67
CA SER A 395 12.27 -9.58 -16.89
C SER A 395 11.92 -9.06 -18.29
N PRO A 396 12.19 -9.76 -19.41
CA PRO A 396 11.77 -9.29 -20.71
C PRO A 396 10.25 -9.21 -20.89
N LEU A 397 9.52 -10.19 -20.30
CA LEU A 397 8.05 -10.19 -20.34
C LEU A 397 7.47 -8.98 -19.62
N ILE A 398 8.00 -8.64 -18.45
CA ILE A 398 7.56 -7.48 -17.67
C ILE A 398 7.86 -6.19 -18.42
N VAL A 399 9.08 -6.04 -18.98
CA VAL A 399 9.44 -4.87 -19.80
C VAL A 399 8.49 -4.73 -20.99
N LEU A 400 8.18 -5.82 -21.67
CA LEU A 400 7.26 -5.82 -22.81
C LEU A 400 5.86 -5.35 -22.39
N ILE A 401 5.33 -5.86 -21.28
CA ILE A 401 4.03 -5.43 -20.74
C ILE A 401 4.07 -3.94 -20.36
N CYS A 402 5.15 -3.46 -19.73
CA CYS A 402 5.32 -2.05 -19.41
C CYS A 402 5.31 -1.16 -20.65
N VAL A 403 6.05 -1.55 -21.70
CA VAL A 403 6.13 -0.80 -22.98
C VAL A 403 4.76 -0.74 -23.65
N ILE A 404 4.10 -1.90 -23.78
CA ILE A 404 2.74 -1.97 -24.35
C ILE A 404 1.77 -1.14 -23.50
N GLY A 405 1.84 -1.25 -22.17
CA GLY A 405 1.01 -0.51 -21.25
C GLY A 405 1.20 1.01 -21.38
N ALA A 406 2.44 1.49 -21.35
CA ALA A 406 2.74 2.90 -21.47
C ALA A 406 2.29 3.50 -22.82
N TYR A 407 2.52 2.77 -23.91
CA TYR A 407 2.08 3.20 -25.25
C TYR A 407 0.54 3.24 -25.36
N SER A 408 -0.15 2.23 -24.80
CA SER A 408 -1.60 2.07 -24.96
C SER A 408 -2.43 3.11 -24.21
N LEU A 409 -1.83 3.87 -23.27
CA LEU A 409 -2.56 4.93 -22.54
C LEU A 409 -3.05 6.03 -23.46
N ASN A 410 -2.16 6.60 -24.27
CA ASN A 410 -2.44 7.75 -25.14
C ASN A 410 -2.04 7.49 -26.59
N ASN A 411 -1.62 6.27 -26.95
CA ASN A 411 -0.99 5.94 -28.24
C ASN A 411 0.19 6.87 -28.54
N ASN A 412 0.96 7.25 -27.50
CA ASN A 412 2.03 8.22 -27.60
C ASN A 412 3.39 7.58 -27.25
N PRO A 413 4.38 7.58 -28.16
CA PRO A 413 5.71 7.03 -27.86
C PRO A 413 6.46 7.82 -26.79
N VAL A 414 6.10 9.09 -26.54
CA VAL A 414 6.71 9.91 -25.49
C VAL A 414 6.44 9.30 -24.11
N ASP A 415 5.28 8.68 -23.88
CA ASP A 415 4.97 7.99 -22.63
C ASP A 415 5.92 6.82 -22.37
N VAL A 416 6.32 6.09 -23.43
CA VAL A 416 7.32 5.01 -23.30
C VAL A 416 8.71 5.59 -22.97
N VAL A 417 9.11 6.68 -23.60
CA VAL A 417 10.37 7.35 -23.28
C VAL A 417 10.38 7.86 -21.84
N LEU A 418 9.30 8.52 -21.39
CA LEU A 418 9.17 8.99 -20.02
C LEU A 418 9.25 7.83 -19.03
N MET A 419 8.57 6.71 -19.31
CA MET A 419 8.63 5.50 -18.48
C MET A 419 10.08 4.99 -18.35
N ILE A 420 10.84 4.93 -19.42
CA ILE A 420 12.25 4.48 -19.40
C ILE A 420 13.10 5.46 -18.60
N VAL A 421 12.94 6.77 -18.80
CA VAL A 421 13.65 7.82 -18.05
C VAL A 421 13.36 7.71 -16.56
N PHE A 422 12.08 7.60 -16.18
CA PHE A 422 11.71 7.39 -14.77
C PHE A 422 12.18 6.04 -14.24
N GLY A 423 12.31 5.03 -15.10
CA GLY A 423 12.91 3.74 -14.74
C GLY A 423 14.38 3.90 -14.34
N GLY A 424 15.16 4.64 -15.13
CA GLY A 424 16.55 4.99 -14.80
C GLY A 424 16.66 5.84 -13.52
N ILE A 425 15.78 6.83 -13.35
CA ILE A 425 15.72 7.65 -12.14
C ILE A 425 15.38 6.77 -10.93
N GLY A 426 14.37 5.92 -11.02
CA GLY A 426 13.96 5.02 -9.93
C GLY A 426 15.05 4.02 -9.54
N TYR A 427 15.79 3.50 -10.52
CA TYR A 427 16.98 2.66 -10.27
C TYR A 427 18.05 3.43 -9.48
N LEU A 428 18.38 4.67 -9.90
CA LEU A 428 19.34 5.51 -9.17
C LEU A 428 18.83 5.87 -7.77
N MET A 429 17.53 6.19 -7.63
CA MET A 429 16.92 6.43 -6.34
C MET A 429 17.16 5.25 -5.40
N ARG A 430 16.89 4.03 -5.87
CA ARG A 430 17.07 2.82 -5.06
C ARG A 430 18.54 2.57 -4.71
N LYS A 431 19.45 2.81 -5.65
CA LYS A 431 20.90 2.65 -5.44
C LYS A 431 21.46 3.63 -4.40
N PHE A 432 20.86 4.80 -4.29
CA PHE A 432 21.24 5.83 -3.30
C PHE A 432 20.30 5.90 -2.09
N ASP A 433 19.49 4.87 -1.83
CA ASP A 433 18.55 4.79 -0.71
C ASP A 433 17.55 5.96 -0.66
N TYR A 434 17.04 6.40 -1.82
CA TYR A 434 15.89 7.29 -1.92
C TYR A 434 14.62 6.47 -2.11
N GLU A 435 13.61 6.74 -1.30
CA GLU A 435 12.33 6.04 -1.36
C GLU A 435 11.41 6.68 -2.41
N PRO A 436 10.89 5.95 -3.42
CA PRO A 436 10.04 6.54 -4.46
C PRO A 436 8.60 6.83 -4.00
N ALA A 437 8.15 6.26 -2.88
CA ALA A 437 6.78 6.42 -2.39
C ALA A 437 6.42 7.88 -2.06
N PRO A 438 7.27 8.68 -1.35
CA PRO A 438 6.99 10.10 -1.12
C PRO A 438 6.87 10.92 -2.42
N LEU A 439 7.71 10.62 -3.42
CA LEU A 439 7.63 11.28 -4.73
C LEU A 439 6.29 11.00 -5.41
N MET A 440 5.91 9.72 -5.47
CA MET A 440 4.70 9.30 -6.15
C MET A 440 3.43 9.87 -5.49
N LEU A 441 3.36 9.83 -4.15
CA LEU A 441 2.23 10.39 -3.42
C LEU A 441 2.15 11.92 -3.54
N ALA A 442 3.29 12.60 -3.49
CA ALA A 442 3.36 14.04 -3.68
C ALA A 442 2.99 14.45 -5.12
N PHE A 443 3.37 13.66 -6.11
CA PHE A 443 2.98 13.85 -7.49
C PHE A 443 1.45 13.81 -7.67
N ILE A 444 0.78 12.85 -7.03
CA ILE A 444 -0.68 12.69 -7.15
C ILE A 444 -1.44 13.71 -6.29
N LEU A 445 -0.98 13.94 -5.06
CA LEU A 445 -1.63 14.87 -4.15
C LEU A 445 -1.34 16.35 -4.49
N GLY A 446 -0.24 16.64 -5.19
CA GLY A 446 0.19 18.00 -5.52
C GLY A 446 -0.86 18.81 -6.27
N PRO A 447 -1.34 18.37 -7.42
CA PRO A 447 -2.41 19.07 -8.17
C PRO A 447 -3.70 19.24 -7.36
N MET A 448 -4.07 18.21 -6.57
CA MET A 448 -5.25 18.28 -5.70
C MET A 448 -5.05 19.31 -4.57
N LEU A 449 -3.87 19.33 -3.95
CA LEU A 449 -3.50 20.29 -2.92
C LEU A 449 -3.50 21.72 -3.47
N GLU A 450 -2.87 21.95 -4.61
CA GLU A 450 -2.84 23.26 -5.27
C GLU A 450 -4.26 23.76 -5.56
N LYS A 451 -5.10 22.90 -6.14
CA LYS A 451 -6.51 23.21 -6.39
C LYS A 451 -7.26 23.59 -5.10
N ALA A 452 -7.06 22.80 -4.04
CA ALA A 452 -7.74 23.02 -2.77
C ALA A 452 -7.26 24.33 -2.10
N ILE A 453 -5.96 24.63 -2.13
CA ILE A 453 -5.41 25.90 -1.61
C ILE A 453 -6.00 27.08 -2.40
N ARG A 454 -5.95 27.05 -3.72
CA ARG A 454 -6.49 28.13 -4.57
C ARG A 454 -7.98 28.37 -4.36
N GLN A 455 -8.78 27.29 -4.32
CA GLN A 455 -10.20 27.40 -4.04
C GLN A 455 -10.47 27.97 -2.65
N GLY A 456 -9.70 27.57 -1.62
CA GLY A 456 -9.79 28.14 -0.29
C GLY A 456 -9.48 29.63 -0.27
N LEU A 457 -8.43 30.07 -0.97
CA LEU A 457 -8.09 31.50 -1.10
C LEU A 457 -9.14 32.29 -1.87
N ILE A 458 -9.74 31.72 -2.92
CA ILE A 458 -10.82 32.38 -3.67
C ILE A 458 -12.03 32.60 -2.74
N ILE A 459 -12.44 31.58 -1.97
CA ILE A 459 -13.57 31.66 -1.02
C ILE A 459 -13.34 32.74 0.05
N SER A 460 -12.08 32.91 0.47
CA SER A 460 -11.70 33.88 1.52
C SER A 460 -11.27 35.25 0.99
N ALA A 461 -11.50 35.54 -0.29
CA ALA A 461 -11.05 36.77 -0.95
C ALA A 461 -9.54 37.05 -0.76
N GLY A 462 -8.72 35.98 -0.84
CA GLY A 462 -7.25 36.04 -0.72
C GLY A 462 -6.69 35.88 0.70
N SER A 463 -7.53 35.74 1.72
CA SER A 463 -7.06 35.60 3.10
C SER A 463 -6.60 34.17 3.44
N PRO A 464 -5.33 33.93 3.81
CA PRO A 464 -4.85 32.60 4.21
C PRO A 464 -5.39 32.16 5.59
N LEU A 465 -6.00 33.07 6.35
CA LEU A 465 -6.56 32.77 7.66
C LEU A 465 -7.66 31.71 7.61
N ILE A 466 -8.30 31.49 6.43
CA ILE A 466 -9.36 30.48 6.26
C ILE A 466 -8.89 29.08 6.67
N PHE A 467 -7.63 28.74 6.47
CA PHE A 467 -7.08 27.44 6.85
C PHE A 467 -6.97 27.25 8.37
N PHE A 468 -6.95 28.34 9.14
CA PHE A 468 -6.81 28.33 10.59
C PHE A 468 -8.10 28.69 11.33
N THR A 469 -9.09 29.27 10.65
CA THR A 469 -10.38 29.63 11.27
C THR A 469 -11.42 28.53 11.22
N ARG A 470 -11.25 27.57 10.31
CA ARG A 470 -12.16 26.42 10.20
C ARG A 470 -11.73 25.29 11.14
N PRO A 471 -12.64 24.78 12.00
CA PRO A 471 -12.25 23.90 13.11
C PRO A 471 -11.62 22.58 12.64
N ILE A 472 -12.13 21.96 11.58
CA ILE A 472 -11.59 20.71 11.04
C ILE A 472 -10.19 20.94 10.45
N SER A 473 -10.01 21.99 9.65
CA SER A 473 -8.72 22.35 9.06
C SER A 473 -7.68 22.65 10.15
N LEU A 474 -8.05 23.47 11.15
CA LEU A 474 -7.18 23.81 12.29
C LEU A 474 -6.76 22.55 13.07
N THR A 475 -7.71 21.65 13.33
CA THR A 475 -7.43 20.39 14.03
C THR A 475 -6.45 19.52 13.25
N LEU A 476 -6.64 19.36 11.93
CA LEU A 476 -5.74 18.59 11.07
C LEU A 476 -4.33 19.19 11.04
N ILE A 477 -4.21 20.50 10.86
CA ILE A 477 -2.93 21.20 10.87
C ILE A 477 -2.26 21.07 12.25
N GLY A 478 -3.02 21.25 13.34
CA GLY A 478 -2.51 21.12 14.71
C GLY A 478 -1.98 19.72 15.01
N VAL A 479 -2.72 18.66 14.63
CA VAL A 479 -2.29 17.27 14.77
C VAL A 479 -1.03 17.02 13.94
N THR A 480 -0.96 17.55 12.72
CA THR A 480 0.22 17.39 11.84
C THR A 480 1.45 18.04 12.46
N LEU A 481 1.33 19.26 12.94
CA LEU A 481 2.43 19.97 13.62
C LEU A 481 2.89 19.23 14.89
N LEU A 482 1.95 18.73 15.67
CA LEU A 482 2.26 17.93 16.87
C LEU A 482 3.03 16.67 16.50
N MET A 483 2.59 15.94 15.47
CA MET A 483 3.29 14.74 14.98
C MET A 483 4.69 15.05 14.47
N MET A 484 4.90 16.17 13.79
CA MET A 484 6.22 16.58 13.29
C MET A 484 7.16 17.04 14.41
N ILE A 485 6.64 17.72 15.42
CA ILE A 485 7.44 18.27 16.53
C ILE A 485 7.81 17.20 17.55
N THR A 486 6.91 16.25 17.84
CA THR A 486 7.08 15.23 18.89
C THR A 486 8.43 14.49 18.82
N PRO A 487 8.89 13.96 17.68
CA PRO A 487 10.16 13.23 17.65
C PRO A 487 11.39 14.16 17.68
N ILE A 488 11.25 15.39 17.22
CA ILE A 488 12.31 16.39 17.38
C ILE A 488 12.51 16.67 18.89
N MET A 489 11.41 16.90 19.60
CA MET A 489 11.40 17.07 21.05
C MET A 489 11.97 15.86 21.78
N LEU A 490 11.52 14.64 21.42
CA LEU A 490 12.04 13.40 22.02
C LEU A 490 13.54 13.21 21.79
N ARG A 491 14.07 13.58 20.62
CA ARG A 491 15.52 13.55 20.34
C ARG A 491 16.28 14.56 21.17
N LEU A 492 15.76 15.76 21.33
CA LEU A 492 16.37 16.82 22.17
C LEU A 492 16.40 16.40 23.64
N PHE A 493 15.29 15.92 24.20
CA PHE A 493 15.23 15.41 25.58
C PHE A 493 16.14 14.20 25.83
N LYS A 494 16.27 13.30 24.84
CA LYS A 494 17.18 12.15 24.95
C LYS A 494 18.63 12.59 24.93
N LYS A 495 18.98 13.60 24.14
CA LYS A 495 20.31 14.20 24.09
C LYS A 495 20.68 14.90 25.40
N GLU A 496 19.76 15.68 25.98
CA GLU A 496 19.94 16.33 27.30
C GLU A 496 20.10 15.30 28.42
N ARG A 497 19.33 14.21 28.44
CA ARG A 497 19.50 13.14 29.43
C ARG A 497 20.88 12.47 29.32
N VAL A 498 21.36 12.21 28.12
CA VAL A 498 22.70 11.63 27.90
C VAL A 498 23.78 12.60 28.37
N ILE A 499 23.69 13.88 28.03
CA ILE A 499 24.64 14.92 28.45
C ILE A 499 24.63 15.06 29.97
N SER A 500 23.47 15.16 30.61
CA SER A 500 23.35 15.26 32.07
C SER A 500 23.90 14.02 32.81
N THR A 501 23.74 12.84 32.21
CA THR A 501 24.33 11.59 32.74
C THR A 501 25.84 11.59 32.61
N LEU A 502 26.39 12.04 31.49
CA LEU A 502 27.84 12.16 31.27
C LEU A 502 28.48 13.21 32.20
N GLU A 503 27.78 14.33 32.45
CA GLU A 503 28.23 15.36 33.42
C GLU A 503 28.24 14.85 34.87
N LYS A 504 27.22 14.02 35.25
CA LYS A 504 27.19 13.36 36.55
C LYS A 504 28.32 12.37 36.74
N ILE A 505 28.62 11.58 35.69
CA ILE A 505 29.77 10.63 35.71
C ILE A 505 31.09 11.41 35.82
N LYS A 506 31.25 12.50 35.08
CA LYS A 506 32.43 13.37 35.12
C LYS A 506 32.64 14.07 36.49
N LYS A 507 31.57 14.36 37.23
CA LYS A 507 31.63 14.92 38.58
C LYS A 507 31.87 13.88 39.68
N ALA A 508 31.64 12.62 39.38
CA ALA A 508 31.84 11.49 40.33
C ALA A 508 33.19 10.78 40.14
N ALA A 509 33.92 11.04 39.05
CA ALA A 509 35.32 10.65 38.81
C ALA A 509 36.28 11.82 39.18
#